data_4f6c5103dce1938b6f4efa34a35b019d
#
_entry.id   4f6c5103dce1938b6f4efa34a35b019d
#
_cell.length_a   1.000
_cell.length_b   1.000
_cell.length_c   1.000
_cell.angle_alpha   90.00
_cell.angle_beta   90.00
_cell.angle_gamma   90.00
#
_symmetry.space_group_name_H-M   'P 1'
#
loop_
_entity.id
_entity.type
_entity.pdbx_description
1 polymer ?
#
loop_
_entity_poly.entity_id
_entity_poly.type
_entity_poly.pdbx_seq_one_letter_code
_entity_poly.pdbx_strand_id
1 'polypeptide(L)'
;PLKFRRMGTLGEHYAMVGIAYPAEGYPLYYDAVNEKGLAMAGLHFPGNACYRRSDPERDHVAPFELIPWLLGQCADLRQARHLLEHLDLLALDFSPELPLSPLHWFLADQQGALAVEPLAEGLRIWEDPAGVLTNNPPFDFQMRHLARFRHLSRETPENRLAPELDLAPESLGTGALGLPGDNSSPSRFVRAVFAR
;
A
#
# COMPACT_ATOMS: atom_id res chain seq x y z
N PRO A 1 21.89 6.65 15.55
CA PRO A 1 20.93 7.64 15.04
C PRO A 1 20.65 7.44 13.55
N LEU A 2 19.39 7.56 13.16
CA LEU A 2 18.93 7.52 11.77
C LEU A 2 18.97 8.95 11.21
N LYS A 3 19.72 9.15 10.13
CA LYS A 3 19.86 10.46 9.49
C LYS A 3 18.96 10.57 8.28
N PHE A 4 18.25 11.69 8.19
CA PHE A 4 17.43 12.06 7.04
C PHE A 4 18.08 13.22 6.26
N ARG A 5 17.76 13.35 4.99
CA ARG A 5 18.27 14.48 4.18
C ARG A 5 17.56 15.79 4.52
N ARG A 6 16.26 15.70 4.88
CA ARG A 6 15.39 16.86 5.11
C ARG A 6 14.91 16.97 6.56
N MET A 7 14.64 15.83 7.20
CA MET A 7 14.07 15.78 8.54
C MET A 7 15.09 15.87 9.69
N GLY A 8 16.38 15.96 9.39
CA GLY A 8 17.42 15.97 10.42
C GLY A 8 17.82 14.58 10.89
N THR A 9 17.78 14.32 12.19
CA THR A 9 18.26 13.05 12.76
C THR A 9 17.33 12.55 13.85
N LEU A 10 16.95 11.28 13.76
CA LEU A 10 16.26 10.56 14.81
C LEU A 10 17.30 9.87 15.71
N GLY A 11 17.41 10.30 16.97
CA GLY A 11 18.43 9.82 17.91
C GLY A 11 18.27 8.36 18.29
N GLU A 12 17.05 7.99 18.66
CA GLU A 12 16.61 6.61 18.95
C GLU A 12 15.63 6.15 17.89
N HIS A 13 15.78 4.94 17.42
CA HIS A 13 14.90 4.37 16.39
C HIS A 13 14.90 2.85 16.46
N TYR A 14 13.84 2.23 15.97
CA TYR A 14 13.80 0.80 15.75
C TYR A 14 14.74 0.40 14.62
N ALA A 15 15.39 -0.76 14.77
CA ALA A 15 16.13 -1.37 13.67
C ALA A 15 15.18 -1.78 12.54
N MET A 16 15.66 -1.62 11.30
CA MET A 16 14.86 -1.99 10.12
C MET A 16 15.73 -2.66 9.05
N VAL A 17 15.10 -3.49 8.25
CA VAL A 17 15.69 -4.12 7.07
C VAL A 17 14.73 -3.99 5.90
N GLY A 18 15.25 -3.75 4.69
CA GLY A 18 14.42 -3.56 3.50
C GLY A 18 15.21 -3.52 2.22
N ILE A 19 14.51 -3.36 1.11
CA ILE A 19 15.09 -3.19 -0.22
C ILE A 19 15.16 -1.71 -0.52
N ALA A 20 16.34 -1.21 -0.89
CA ALA A 20 16.57 0.20 -1.18
C ALA A 20 17.47 0.40 -2.40
N TYR A 21 17.24 1.50 -3.12
CA TYR A 21 18.17 2.00 -4.12
C TYR A 21 19.18 2.95 -3.45
N PRO A 22 20.48 2.67 -3.50
CA PRO A 22 21.48 3.55 -2.92
C PRO A 22 21.75 4.75 -3.84
N ALA A 23 21.33 5.93 -3.42
CA ALA A 23 21.54 7.18 -4.14
C ALA A 23 22.29 8.18 -3.25
N GLU A 24 23.44 8.70 -3.72
CA GLU A 24 24.24 9.71 -3.02
C GLU A 24 24.52 9.38 -1.53
N GLY A 25 24.74 8.08 -1.24
CA GLY A 25 24.98 7.59 0.12
C GLY A 25 23.73 7.52 1.02
N TYR A 26 22.53 7.70 0.44
CA TYR A 26 21.25 7.59 1.12
C TYR A 26 20.43 6.38 0.58
N PRO A 27 19.83 5.56 1.45
CA PRO A 27 18.98 4.45 1.01
C PRO A 27 17.57 4.96 0.68
N LEU A 28 17.20 4.91 -0.59
CA LEU A 28 15.82 5.13 -1.04
C LEU A 28 15.06 3.81 -0.93
N TYR A 29 14.34 3.61 0.15
CA TYR A 29 13.61 2.37 0.41
C TYR A 29 12.41 2.22 -0.53
N TYR A 30 12.29 1.03 -1.15
CA TYR A 30 11.07 0.57 -1.81
C TYR A 30 10.11 -0.07 -0.79
N ASP A 31 10.67 -0.87 0.12
CA ASP A 31 9.99 -1.50 1.23
C ASP A 31 10.95 -1.70 2.40
N ALA A 32 10.40 -1.88 3.59
CA ALA A 32 11.14 -2.29 4.77
C ALA A 32 10.20 -2.86 5.84
N VAL A 33 10.80 -3.58 6.80
CA VAL A 33 10.15 -4.03 8.02
C VAL A 33 11.04 -3.67 9.20
N ASN A 34 10.46 -3.23 10.30
CA ASN A 34 11.20 -2.95 11.53
C ASN A 34 11.20 -4.13 12.51
N GLU A 35 12.03 -4.05 13.53
CA GLU A 35 12.18 -5.10 14.56
C GLU A 35 10.91 -5.37 15.38
N LYS A 36 9.89 -4.51 15.30
CA LYS A 36 8.58 -4.68 15.92
C LYS A 36 7.59 -5.43 15.02
N GLY A 37 7.97 -5.69 13.77
CA GLY A 37 7.14 -6.38 12.79
C GLY A 37 6.19 -5.47 12.01
N LEU A 38 6.33 -4.14 12.14
CA LEU A 38 5.64 -3.20 11.27
C LEU A 38 6.38 -3.14 9.93
N ALA A 39 5.66 -3.41 8.84
CA ALA A 39 6.17 -3.38 7.48
C ALA A 39 5.53 -2.25 6.67
N MET A 40 6.28 -1.69 5.73
CA MET A 40 5.80 -0.65 4.81
C MET A 40 6.42 -0.82 3.43
N ALA A 41 5.62 -0.60 2.38
CA ALA A 41 6.08 -0.60 0.99
C ALA A 41 5.50 0.62 0.24
N GLY A 42 6.31 1.20 -0.65
CA GLY A 42 5.88 2.26 -1.56
C GLY A 42 5.58 1.70 -2.94
N LEU A 43 4.44 2.06 -3.52
CA LEU A 43 4.00 1.63 -4.83
C LEU A 43 3.75 2.83 -5.74
N HIS A 44 4.01 2.66 -7.04
CA HIS A 44 3.85 3.73 -8.02
C HIS A 44 2.36 4.07 -8.24
N PHE A 45 2.03 5.37 -8.11
CA PHE A 45 0.66 5.89 -8.10
C PHE A 45 0.51 7.13 -8.99
N PRO A 46 0.89 7.05 -10.28
CA PRO A 46 0.93 8.18 -11.19
C PRO A 46 -0.47 8.72 -11.48
N GLY A 47 -0.56 10.06 -11.61
CA GLY A 47 -1.81 10.74 -11.93
C GLY A 47 -2.80 10.89 -10.77
N ASN A 48 -2.56 10.22 -9.62
CA ASN A 48 -3.38 10.34 -8.43
C ASN A 48 -2.60 10.95 -7.25
N ALA A 49 -1.30 10.62 -7.11
CA ALA A 49 -0.49 11.17 -6.04
C ALA A 49 -0.42 12.70 -6.13
N CYS A 50 -0.85 13.38 -5.06
CA CYS A 50 -0.86 14.82 -4.92
C CYS A 50 -0.18 15.20 -3.61
N TYR A 51 1.02 15.80 -3.69
CA TYR A 51 1.78 16.24 -2.53
C TYR A 51 1.55 17.72 -2.29
N ARG A 52 1.53 18.12 -1.02
CA ARG A 52 1.20 19.50 -0.62
C ARG A 52 2.43 20.37 -0.48
N ARG A 53 2.22 21.68 -0.44
CA ARG A 53 3.18 22.63 0.14
C ARG A 53 2.99 22.63 1.66
N SER A 54 4.08 22.89 2.39
CA SER A 54 4.12 22.78 3.85
C SER A 54 3.07 23.62 4.57
N ASP A 55 2.43 23.04 5.57
CA ASP A 55 1.66 23.73 6.60
C ASP A 55 2.55 23.82 7.86
N PRO A 56 2.85 25.01 8.41
CA PRO A 56 3.74 25.18 9.56
C PRO A 56 3.32 24.45 10.84
N GLU A 57 2.05 24.07 10.95
CA GLU A 57 1.50 23.40 12.15
C GLU A 57 1.54 21.86 12.08
N ARG A 58 2.05 21.30 11.00
CA ARG A 58 2.09 19.85 10.78
C ARG A 58 3.52 19.31 10.63
N ASP A 59 3.71 18.05 10.90
CA ASP A 59 4.95 17.36 10.56
C ASP A 59 5.13 17.31 9.04
N HIS A 60 6.36 17.49 8.59
CA HIS A 60 6.69 17.55 7.18
C HIS A 60 7.69 16.47 6.80
N VAL A 61 7.30 15.54 5.93
CA VAL A 61 8.18 14.47 5.46
C VAL A 61 8.22 14.44 3.95
N ALA A 62 9.42 14.29 3.38
CA ALA A 62 9.56 14.01 1.95
C ALA A 62 9.11 12.57 1.65
N PRO A 63 8.42 12.30 0.52
CA PRO A 63 7.94 10.95 0.18
C PRO A 63 9.03 9.88 0.22
N PHE A 64 10.26 10.22 -0.16
CA PHE A 64 11.40 9.30 -0.14
C PHE A 64 11.95 9.02 1.27
N GLU A 65 11.55 9.78 2.29
CA GLU A 65 11.93 9.59 3.70
C GLU A 65 10.81 8.92 4.52
N LEU A 66 9.59 8.77 3.98
CA LEU A 66 8.43 8.34 4.74
C LEU A 66 8.61 6.93 5.33
N ILE A 67 9.12 5.98 4.55
CA ILE A 67 9.33 4.61 5.03
C ILE A 67 10.26 4.56 6.24
N PRO A 68 11.51 5.06 6.17
CA PRO A 68 12.39 5.02 7.33
C PRO A 68 11.93 5.94 8.46
N TRP A 69 11.21 7.02 8.17
CA TRP A 69 10.68 7.91 9.19
C TRP A 69 9.59 7.24 10.04
N LEU A 70 8.62 6.58 9.42
CA LEU A 70 7.57 5.84 10.14
C LEU A 70 8.13 4.62 10.85
N LEU A 71 8.87 3.77 10.14
CA LEU A 71 9.38 2.52 10.70
C LEU A 71 10.40 2.73 11.80
N GLY A 72 11.10 3.85 11.80
CA GLY A 72 12.04 4.21 12.87
C GLY A 72 11.35 4.55 14.20
N GLN A 73 10.10 4.97 14.19
CA GLN A 73 9.39 5.50 15.36
C GLN A 73 8.21 4.65 15.81
N CYS A 74 7.56 3.95 14.88
CA CYS A 74 6.29 3.26 15.14
C CYS A 74 6.52 1.77 15.38
N ALA A 75 5.93 1.25 16.46
CA ALA A 75 5.95 -0.18 16.76
C ALA A 75 4.81 -0.94 16.07
N ASP A 76 3.71 -0.27 15.75
CA ASP A 76 2.48 -0.87 15.24
C ASP A 76 1.70 0.09 14.32
N LEU A 77 0.67 -0.42 13.64
CA LEU A 77 -0.20 0.36 12.77
C LEU A 77 -0.93 1.50 13.47
N ARG A 78 -1.27 1.35 14.75
CA ARG A 78 -1.96 2.38 15.52
C ARG A 78 -1.07 3.61 15.70
N GLN A 79 0.22 3.41 16.05
CA GLN A 79 1.19 4.49 16.18
C GLN A 79 1.47 5.14 14.81
N ALA A 80 1.62 4.32 13.76
CA ALA A 80 1.81 4.82 12.40
C ALA A 80 0.62 5.68 11.93
N ARG A 81 -0.61 5.24 12.16
CA ARG A 81 -1.81 6.00 11.85
C ARG A 81 -1.82 7.35 12.55
N HIS A 82 -1.52 7.36 13.84
CA HIS A 82 -1.52 8.61 14.62
C HIS A 82 -0.53 9.65 14.06
N LEU A 83 0.67 9.23 13.66
CA LEU A 83 1.63 10.15 13.03
C LEU A 83 1.16 10.59 11.64
N LEU A 84 0.61 9.69 10.83
CA LEU A 84 0.10 10.00 9.49
C LEU A 84 -1.06 11.00 9.49
N GLU A 85 -1.91 10.99 10.51
CA GLU A 85 -3.02 11.93 10.66
C GLU A 85 -2.57 13.38 10.86
N HIS A 86 -1.33 13.58 11.32
CA HIS A 86 -0.73 14.89 11.59
C HIS A 86 0.41 15.26 10.63
N LEU A 87 0.54 14.51 9.53
CA LEU A 87 1.64 14.61 8.58
C LEU A 87 1.21 15.29 7.29
N ASP A 88 2.09 16.13 6.74
CA ASP A 88 2.06 16.58 5.35
C ASP A 88 3.23 15.97 4.56
N LEU A 89 2.92 15.38 3.42
CA LEU A 89 3.92 14.90 2.47
C LEU A 89 4.31 16.04 1.53
N LEU A 90 5.57 16.44 1.57
CA LEU A 90 6.08 17.57 0.82
C LEU A 90 6.40 17.19 -0.63
N ALA A 91 6.06 18.07 -1.57
CA ALA A 91 6.46 17.96 -2.97
C ALA A 91 7.95 18.30 -3.14
N LEU A 92 8.84 17.37 -2.73
CA LEU A 92 10.28 17.55 -2.78
C LEU A 92 10.95 16.44 -3.61
N ASP A 93 11.79 16.87 -4.56
CA ASP A 93 12.69 15.97 -5.28
C ASP A 93 13.81 15.48 -4.37
N PHE A 94 14.27 14.26 -4.59
CA PHE A 94 15.49 13.77 -3.95
C PHE A 94 16.73 14.49 -4.51
N SER A 95 16.86 14.53 -5.83
CA SER A 95 17.85 15.29 -6.59
C SER A 95 17.29 15.64 -7.97
N PRO A 96 17.99 16.50 -8.76
CA PRO A 96 17.57 16.78 -10.13
C PRO A 96 17.44 15.54 -11.03
N GLU A 97 18.28 14.52 -10.79
CA GLU A 97 18.29 13.25 -11.55
C GLU A 97 17.25 12.25 -11.03
N LEU A 98 16.80 12.44 -9.78
CA LEU A 98 15.80 11.60 -9.12
C LEU A 98 14.64 12.49 -8.64
N PRO A 99 13.75 12.87 -9.56
CA PRO A 99 12.61 13.72 -9.25
C PRO A 99 11.59 13.00 -8.36
N LEU A 100 10.67 13.78 -7.82
CA LEU A 100 9.57 13.33 -6.99
C LEU A 100 8.80 12.17 -7.62
N SER A 101 8.82 11.03 -6.96
CA SER A 101 8.05 9.87 -7.40
C SER A 101 6.61 9.94 -6.92
N PRO A 102 5.62 9.72 -7.79
CA PRO A 102 4.22 9.61 -7.38
C PRO A 102 4.00 8.24 -6.70
N LEU A 103 3.85 8.25 -5.39
CA LEU A 103 3.72 7.03 -4.58
C LEU A 103 2.43 7.05 -3.75
N HIS A 104 1.96 5.86 -3.42
CA HIS A 104 1.12 5.55 -2.29
C HIS A 104 1.74 4.37 -1.51
N TRP A 105 1.28 4.12 -0.30
CA TRP A 105 1.95 3.15 0.56
C TRP A 105 1.00 2.13 1.14
N PHE A 106 1.54 0.93 1.33
CA PHE A 106 0.93 -0.17 2.05
C PHE A 106 1.69 -0.36 3.36
N LEU A 107 0.97 -0.37 4.48
CA LEU A 107 1.51 -0.68 5.80
C LEU A 107 0.81 -1.92 6.34
N ALA A 108 1.55 -2.77 7.02
CA ALA A 108 0.99 -3.98 7.63
C ALA A 108 1.74 -4.38 8.90
N ASP A 109 1.03 -4.95 9.84
CA ASP A 109 1.53 -5.68 11.01
C ASP A 109 0.71 -6.96 11.24
N GLN A 110 0.85 -7.59 12.41
CA GLN A 110 0.09 -8.79 12.75
C GLN A 110 -1.42 -8.53 12.95
N GLN A 111 -1.84 -7.28 13.14
CA GLN A 111 -3.23 -6.93 13.43
C GLN A 111 -4.02 -6.54 12.19
N GLY A 112 -3.35 -6.10 11.11
CA GLY A 112 -4.03 -5.69 9.90
C GLY A 112 -3.15 -4.98 8.89
N ALA A 113 -3.79 -4.17 8.04
CA ALA A 113 -3.12 -3.36 7.04
C ALA A 113 -3.80 -2.01 6.83
N LEU A 114 -3.02 -1.05 6.32
CA LEU A 114 -3.47 0.29 5.90
C LEU A 114 -3.00 0.56 4.47
N ALA A 115 -3.86 1.20 3.68
CA ALA A 115 -3.46 1.87 2.46
C ALA A 115 -3.40 3.39 2.71
N VAL A 116 -2.29 4.02 2.34
CA VAL A 116 -2.03 5.45 2.57
C VAL A 116 -1.83 6.15 1.23
N GLU A 117 -2.73 7.05 0.89
CA GLU A 117 -2.81 7.69 -0.42
C GLU A 117 -2.81 9.23 -0.31
N PRO A 118 -1.79 9.90 -0.86
CA PRO A 118 -1.79 11.36 -0.97
C PRO A 118 -2.67 11.79 -2.15
N LEU A 119 -3.91 12.11 -1.89
CA LEU A 119 -4.88 12.55 -2.89
C LEU A 119 -5.02 14.08 -2.90
N ALA A 120 -5.73 14.62 -3.88
CA ALA A 120 -5.96 16.06 -4.02
C ALA A 120 -6.64 16.66 -2.78
N GLU A 121 -7.51 15.90 -2.11
CA GLU A 121 -8.22 16.30 -0.89
C GLU A 121 -7.36 16.17 0.38
N GLY A 122 -6.18 15.54 0.29
CA GLY A 122 -5.25 15.32 1.39
C GLY A 122 -4.80 13.87 1.52
N LEU A 123 -4.01 13.61 2.56
CA LEU A 123 -3.55 12.27 2.88
C LEU A 123 -4.75 11.44 3.38
N ARG A 124 -5.07 10.38 2.65
CA ARG A 124 -6.11 9.42 3.01
C ARG A 124 -5.46 8.17 3.61
N ILE A 125 -6.01 7.72 4.73
CA ILE A 125 -5.57 6.52 5.44
C ILE A 125 -6.77 5.57 5.49
N TRP A 126 -6.70 4.49 4.72
CA TRP A 126 -7.75 3.50 4.61
C TRP A 126 -7.40 2.28 5.47
N GLU A 127 -8.37 1.77 6.23
CA GLU A 127 -8.28 0.38 6.70
C GLU A 127 -8.31 -0.54 5.48
N ASP A 128 -7.39 -1.48 5.43
CA ASP A 128 -7.33 -2.44 4.34
C ASP A 128 -7.66 -3.87 4.81
N PRO A 129 -8.93 -4.24 4.87
CA PRO A 129 -9.35 -5.58 5.26
C PRO A 129 -8.97 -6.65 4.22
N ALA A 130 -8.67 -6.24 2.99
CA ALA A 130 -8.21 -7.14 1.95
C ALA A 130 -6.73 -7.51 2.14
N GLY A 131 -5.93 -6.67 2.85
CA GLY A 131 -4.50 -6.85 3.04
C GLY A 131 -3.73 -6.89 1.74
N VAL A 132 -4.16 -6.10 0.77
CA VAL A 132 -3.60 -6.03 -0.59
C VAL A 132 -3.64 -4.60 -1.08
N LEU A 133 -2.52 -4.12 -1.59
CA LEU A 133 -2.45 -2.89 -2.36
C LEU A 133 -1.74 -3.17 -3.70
N THR A 134 -2.26 -2.59 -4.78
CA THR A 134 -1.59 -2.57 -6.08
C THR A 134 -1.37 -1.11 -6.50
N ASN A 135 -1.27 -0.80 -7.77
CA ASN A 135 -1.10 0.57 -8.24
C ASN A 135 -2.46 1.28 -8.42
N ASN A 136 -2.57 2.16 -9.44
CA ASN A 136 -3.83 2.81 -9.83
C ASN A 136 -4.95 1.81 -10.15
N PRO A 137 -6.20 2.18 -9.96
CA PRO A 137 -6.72 3.42 -9.38
C PRO A 137 -6.67 3.44 -7.85
N PRO A 138 -7.17 4.51 -7.16
CA PRO A 138 -7.20 4.61 -5.72
C PRO A 138 -7.86 3.43 -5.00
N PHE A 139 -7.49 3.20 -3.75
CA PHE A 139 -7.89 2.04 -2.96
C PHE A 139 -9.41 1.87 -2.83
N ASP A 140 -10.16 2.96 -2.65
CA ASP A 140 -11.62 2.91 -2.59
C ASP A 140 -12.26 2.38 -3.88
N PHE A 141 -11.66 2.70 -5.04
CA PHE A 141 -12.08 2.12 -6.31
C PHE A 141 -11.74 0.63 -6.36
N GLN A 142 -10.55 0.23 -5.90
CA GLN A 142 -10.14 -1.18 -5.87
C GLN A 142 -11.14 -2.02 -5.06
N MET A 143 -11.56 -1.53 -3.90
CA MET A 143 -12.54 -2.20 -3.05
C MET A 143 -13.93 -2.29 -3.71
N ARG A 144 -14.38 -1.22 -4.37
CA ARG A 144 -15.64 -1.27 -5.16
C ARG A 144 -15.53 -2.22 -6.35
N HIS A 145 -14.38 -2.24 -7.01
CA HIS A 145 -14.12 -3.16 -8.11
C HIS A 145 -14.12 -4.62 -7.65
N LEU A 146 -13.47 -4.91 -6.52
CA LEU A 146 -13.43 -6.24 -5.91
C LEU A 146 -14.85 -6.81 -5.67
N ALA A 147 -15.80 -5.98 -5.27
CA ALA A 147 -17.17 -6.40 -5.02
C ALA A 147 -17.86 -7.06 -6.24
N ARG A 148 -17.39 -6.79 -7.45
CA ARG A 148 -17.90 -7.43 -8.69
C ARG A 148 -17.51 -8.91 -8.78
N PHE A 149 -16.47 -9.31 -8.06
CA PHE A 149 -15.89 -10.66 -8.08
C PHE A 149 -16.26 -11.50 -6.86
N ARG A 150 -17.26 -11.07 -6.07
CA ARG A 150 -17.70 -11.76 -4.85
C ARG A 150 -18.23 -13.18 -5.07
N HIS A 151 -18.45 -13.58 -6.33
CA HIS A 151 -18.88 -14.93 -6.72
C HIS A 151 -17.70 -15.90 -6.82
N LEU A 152 -16.46 -15.39 -6.87
CA LEU A 152 -15.27 -16.24 -6.96
C LEU A 152 -15.05 -17.00 -5.65
N SER A 153 -14.68 -18.25 -5.78
CA SER A 153 -14.29 -19.12 -4.67
C SER A 153 -13.24 -20.13 -5.14
N ARG A 154 -12.59 -20.80 -4.18
CA ARG A 154 -11.71 -21.95 -4.48
C ARG A 154 -12.47 -23.26 -4.65
N GLU A 155 -13.73 -23.26 -4.29
CA GLU A 155 -14.60 -24.41 -4.33
C GLU A 155 -15.33 -24.52 -5.66
N THR A 156 -15.86 -25.69 -5.97
CA THR A 156 -16.76 -25.88 -7.10
C THR A 156 -18.14 -25.33 -6.72
N PRO A 157 -18.72 -24.39 -7.47
CA PRO A 157 -20.01 -23.82 -7.15
C PRO A 157 -21.16 -24.82 -7.33
N GLU A 158 -22.20 -24.64 -6.53
CA GLU A 158 -23.49 -25.33 -6.74
C GLU A 158 -24.17 -24.87 -8.03
N ASN A 159 -24.91 -25.75 -8.66
CA ASN A 159 -25.74 -25.41 -9.81
C ASN A 159 -26.94 -24.52 -9.37
N ARG A 160 -26.78 -23.19 -9.49
CA ARG A 160 -27.83 -22.21 -9.23
C ARG A 160 -28.49 -21.69 -10.50
N LEU A 161 -27.91 -22.01 -11.67
CA LEU A 161 -28.40 -21.53 -12.97
C LEU A 161 -29.67 -22.25 -13.39
N ALA A 162 -29.67 -23.57 -13.27
CA ALA A 162 -30.77 -24.44 -13.66
C ALA A 162 -30.80 -25.63 -12.68
N PRO A 163 -31.38 -25.45 -11.48
CA PRO A 163 -31.37 -26.47 -10.42
C PRO A 163 -32.03 -27.78 -10.79
N GLU A 164 -32.92 -27.74 -11.78
CA GLU A 164 -33.63 -28.88 -12.34
C GLU A 164 -32.79 -29.77 -13.26
N LEU A 165 -31.61 -29.29 -13.69
CA LEU A 165 -30.70 -30.02 -14.56
C LEU A 165 -29.54 -30.63 -13.75
N ASP A 166 -29.20 -31.87 -14.08
CA ASP A 166 -28.01 -32.52 -13.55
C ASP A 166 -26.75 -32.00 -14.31
N LEU A 167 -26.18 -30.91 -13.80
CA LEU A 167 -24.97 -30.27 -14.36
C LEU A 167 -23.78 -30.58 -13.46
N ALA A 168 -23.26 -31.80 -13.59
CA ALA A 168 -22.02 -32.16 -12.88
C ALA A 168 -20.84 -31.36 -13.41
N PRO A 169 -19.93 -30.84 -12.52
CA PRO A 169 -18.76 -30.10 -12.96
C PRO A 169 -17.75 -31.03 -13.67
N GLU A 170 -17.16 -30.54 -14.76
CA GLU A 170 -16.15 -31.30 -15.54
C GLU A 170 -14.84 -31.50 -14.76
N SER A 171 -14.52 -30.57 -13.84
CA SER A 171 -13.30 -30.57 -13.03
C SER A 171 -13.47 -29.77 -11.73
N LEU A 172 -12.52 -29.92 -10.82
CA LEU A 172 -12.44 -29.10 -9.59
C LEU A 172 -11.97 -27.67 -9.89
N GLY A 173 -12.25 -26.74 -8.96
CA GLY A 173 -11.75 -25.35 -9.03
C GLY A 173 -12.51 -24.42 -9.96
N THR A 174 -13.68 -24.84 -10.45
CA THR A 174 -14.51 -24.02 -11.35
C THR A 174 -15.11 -22.78 -10.68
N GLY A 175 -15.05 -22.64 -9.35
CA GLY A 175 -15.41 -21.42 -8.64
C GLY A 175 -14.49 -20.23 -8.97
N ALA A 176 -13.33 -20.46 -9.58
CA ALA A 176 -12.43 -19.41 -10.08
C ALA A 176 -12.79 -18.93 -11.50
N LEU A 177 -13.83 -19.45 -12.13
CA LEU A 177 -14.28 -18.97 -13.44
C LEU A 177 -14.62 -17.48 -13.38
N GLY A 178 -14.00 -16.70 -14.28
CA GLY A 178 -14.12 -15.24 -14.28
C GLY A 178 -13.05 -14.51 -13.46
N LEU A 179 -12.08 -15.21 -12.86
CA LEU A 179 -10.90 -14.56 -12.27
C LEU A 179 -10.14 -13.80 -13.37
N PRO A 180 -9.92 -12.47 -13.22
CA PRO A 180 -9.35 -11.67 -14.29
C PRO A 180 -7.88 -12.04 -14.55
N GLY A 181 -7.53 -12.28 -15.82
CA GLY A 181 -6.21 -12.77 -16.22
C GLY A 181 -5.24 -11.71 -16.73
N ASP A 182 -5.71 -10.48 -16.99
CA ASP A 182 -4.86 -9.40 -17.50
C ASP A 182 -3.93 -8.80 -16.43
N ASN A 183 -2.93 -8.01 -16.86
CA ASN A 183 -1.91 -7.44 -15.99
C ASN A 183 -2.24 -6.05 -15.42
N SER A 184 -3.46 -5.55 -15.63
CA SER A 184 -3.88 -4.29 -15.03
C SER A 184 -3.83 -4.34 -13.50
N SER A 185 -3.65 -3.18 -12.88
CA SER A 185 -3.60 -3.08 -11.43
C SER A 185 -4.90 -3.59 -10.76
N PRO A 186 -6.11 -3.26 -11.23
CA PRO A 186 -7.34 -3.81 -10.67
C PRO A 186 -7.44 -5.33 -10.78
N SER A 187 -7.03 -5.91 -11.91
CA SER A 187 -7.04 -7.36 -12.09
C SER A 187 -6.03 -8.07 -11.18
N ARG A 188 -4.84 -7.47 -11.00
CA ARG A 188 -3.83 -7.96 -10.05
C ARG A 188 -4.34 -7.87 -8.60
N PHE A 189 -5.06 -6.81 -8.24
CA PHE A 189 -5.68 -6.66 -6.94
C PHE A 189 -6.65 -7.81 -6.64
N VAL A 190 -7.58 -8.09 -7.57
CA VAL A 190 -8.53 -9.21 -7.43
C VAL A 190 -7.81 -10.54 -7.28
N ARG A 191 -6.80 -10.82 -8.13
CA ARG A 191 -6.03 -12.07 -8.03
C ARG A 191 -5.27 -12.21 -6.71
N ALA A 192 -4.69 -11.12 -6.21
CA ALA A 192 -3.96 -11.13 -4.94
C ALA A 192 -4.91 -11.41 -3.76
N VAL A 193 -6.10 -10.80 -3.75
CA VAL A 193 -7.13 -11.09 -2.74
C VAL A 193 -7.61 -12.54 -2.83
N PHE A 194 -7.81 -13.04 -4.04
CA PHE A 194 -8.24 -14.44 -4.27
C PHE A 194 -7.18 -15.45 -3.81
N ALA A 195 -5.89 -15.12 -3.96
CA ALA A 195 -4.78 -16.00 -3.59
C ALA A 195 -4.48 -16.04 -2.08
N ARG A 196 -4.88 -14.99 -1.34
CA ARG A 196 -4.66 -14.87 0.10
C ARG A 196 -5.62 -15.79 0.88
#